data_071f9aab2e6ec2635916b27669696599
#
_entry.id   071f9aab2e6ec2635916b27669696599
#
_cell.length_a   1.000
_cell.length_b   1.000
_cell.length_c   1.000
_cell.angle_alpha   90.00
_cell.angle_beta   90.00
_cell.angle_gamma   90.00
#
_symmetry.space_group_name_H-M   'P 1'
#
loop_
_entity.id
_entity.type
_entity.pdbx_description
1 polymer ?
#
loop_
_entity_poly.entity_id
_entity_poly.type
_entity_poly.pdbx_seq_one_letter_code
_entity_poly.pdbx_strand_id
1 'polypeptide(L)'
;INNGEPITYFEILTAAYFYYAKNYDNINLIESGLFHRFDATNIIKENLASIVTAIGFDHLDWLPENEQTIEKIVFEKTSSLLNSKIIISNQNSSEVINIIKNNISNNSSKKIIYNEDFSCSENENGFIYYEDKIGGIKLPKPNILGEFQIDNVAAAIATLRNLDFQIQEDHIKKGI
;
A
#
# COMPACT_ATOMS: atom_id res chain seq x y z
N ILE A 1 -3.17 -2.69 31.50
CA ILE A 1 -2.24 -2.42 30.40
C ILE A 1 -2.20 -0.92 30.10
N ASN A 2 -3.34 -0.23 30.05
CA ASN A 2 -3.43 1.22 29.75
C ASN A 2 -3.50 2.13 30.98
N ASN A 3 -3.35 1.61 32.20
CA ASN A 3 -3.37 2.34 33.46
C ASN A 3 -4.58 3.30 33.65
N GLY A 4 -5.72 2.97 33.03
CA GLY A 4 -6.93 3.78 33.07
C GLY A 4 -7.02 4.88 32.00
N GLU A 5 -6.01 5.03 31.16
CA GLU A 5 -6.07 5.95 30.02
C GLU A 5 -7.10 5.47 28.97
N PRO A 6 -7.82 6.40 28.28
CA PRO A 6 -8.72 6.04 27.22
C PRO A 6 -7.99 5.30 26.11
N ILE A 7 -8.60 4.22 25.61
CA ILE A 7 -8.09 3.45 24.49
C ILE A 7 -9.25 3.05 23.58
N THR A 8 -9.06 3.19 22.29
CA THR A 8 -10.07 2.83 21.30
C THR A 8 -10.10 1.33 21.06
N TYR A 9 -11.21 0.84 20.52
CA TYR A 9 -11.34 -0.57 20.13
C TYR A 9 -10.28 -0.98 19.09
N PHE A 10 -9.99 -0.10 18.12
CA PHE A 10 -9.00 -0.34 17.09
C PHE A 10 -7.57 -0.46 17.68
N GLU A 11 -7.21 0.42 18.62
CA GLU A 11 -5.93 0.35 19.33
C GLU A 11 -5.79 -0.93 20.14
N ILE A 12 -6.87 -1.39 20.80
CA ILE A 12 -6.87 -2.67 21.53
C ILE A 12 -6.60 -3.84 20.57
N LEU A 13 -7.32 -3.91 19.45
CA LEU A 13 -7.15 -4.98 18.47
C LEU A 13 -5.76 -4.96 17.85
N THR A 14 -5.26 -3.78 17.51
CA THR A 14 -3.91 -3.59 16.95
C THR A 14 -2.84 -4.06 17.94
N ALA A 15 -2.95 -3.65 19.22
CA ALA A 15 -2.02 -4.08 20.25
C ALA A 15 -2.08 -5.60 20.48
N ALA A 16 -3.28 -6.19 20.51
CA ALA A 16 -3.48 -7.63 20.66
C ALA A 16 -2.86 -8.40 19.49
N TYR A 17 -3.05 -7.91 18.25
CA TYR A 17 -2.46 -8.50 17.06
C TYR A 17 -0.93 -8.48 17.13
N PHE A 18 -0.30 -7.34 17.41
CA PHE A 18 1.15 -7.25 17.50
C PHE A 18 1.71 -8.09 18.65
N TYR A 19 1.00 -8.16 19.79
CA TYR A 19 1.39 -9.04 20.90
C TYR A 19 1.39 -10.51 20.49
N TYR A 20 0.39 -10.93 19.70
CA TYR A 20 0.30 -12.29 19.16
C TYR A 20 1.36 -12.52 18.08
N ALA A 21 1.46 -11.64 17.10
CA ALA A 21 2.31 -11.79 15.92
C ALA A 21 3.81 -11.87 16.25
N LYS A 22 4.26 -11.21 17.32
CA LYS A 22 5.68 -11.25 17.75
C LYS A 22 6.23 -12.66 18.04
N ASN A 23 5.35 -13.65 18.22
CA ASN A 23 5.75 -15.02 18.53
C ASN A 23 5.91 -15.89 17.26
N TYR A 24 5.70 -15.31 16.06
CA TYR A 24 5.72 -16.04 14.80
C TYR A 24 6.65 -15.36 13.81
N ASP A 25 7.44 -16.17 13.13
CA ASP A 25 8.32 -15.71 12.03
C ASP A 25 7.54 -15.73 10.70
N ASN A 26 6.53 -14.90 10.61
CA ASN A 26 5.64 -14.79 9.45
C ASN A 26 5.70 -13.39 8.86
N ILE A 27 5.34 -13.28 7.57
CA ILE A 27 5.07 -11.98 6.95
C ILE A 27 3.70 -11.51 7.43
N ASN A 28 3.67 -10.28 7.95
CA ASN A 28 2.45 -9.64 8.40
C ASN A 28 2.03 -8.58 7.36
N LEU A 29 0.81 -8.69 6.85
CA LEU A 29 0.20 -7.68 6.01
C LEU A 29 -0.67 -6.78 6.91
N ILE A 30 -0.27 -5.51 7.03
CA ILE A 30 -0.90 -4.54 7.92
C ILE A 30 -1.54 -3.44 7.08
N GLU A 31 -2.83 -3.21 7.30
CA GLU A 31 -3.57 -2.11 6.70
C GLU A 31 -3.79 -0.99 7.73
N SER A 32 -3.53 0.27 7.34
CA SER A 32 -3.87 1.43 8.18
C SER A 32 -5.38 1.66 8.22
N GLY A 33 -5.90 2.12 9.37
CA GLY A 33 -7.35 2.30 9.56
C GLY A 33 -7.91 3.46 8.75
N LEU A 34 -7.46 4.68 8.99
CA LEU A 34 -7.95 5.89 8.31
C LEU A 34 -6.84 6.59 7.51
N PHE A 35 -5.95 7.21 8.27
CA PHE A 35 -4.71 7.82 7.79
C PHE A 35 -3.54 7.05 8.37
N HIS A 36 -2.35 7.21 7.79
CA HIS A 36 -1.19 6.46 8.28
C HIS A 36 -0.46 7.16 9.43
N ARG A 37 -0.34 8.48 9.40
CA ARG A 37 0.58 9.24 10.27
C ARG A 37 0.36 9.01 11.76
N PHE A 38 -0.88 9.01 12.24
CA PHE A 38 -1.27 8.79 13.63
C PHE A 38 -2.07 7.50 13.84
N ASP A 39 -2.01 6.60 12.87
CA ASP A 39 -2.70 5.32 12.98
C ASP A 39 -2.04 4.41 14.02
N ALA A 40 -2.83 3.64 14.74
CA ALA A 40 -2.35 2.70 15.74
C ALA A 40 -1.38 1.64 15.15
N THR A 41 -1.49 1.35 13.85
CA THR A 41 -0.57 0.43 13.15
C THR A 41 0.80 1.06 12.89
N ASN A 42 0.93 2.38 12.93
CA ASN A 42 2.18 3.11 12.64
C ASN A 42 3.15 3.16 13.84
N ILE A 43 3.16 2.12 14.67
CA ILE A 43 4.15 1.92 15.74
C ILE A 43 5.34 1.08 15.29
N ILE A 44 5.27 0.49 14.11
CA ILE A 44 6.31 -0.35 13.53
C ILE A 44 7.47 0.55 13.13
N LYS A 45 8.69 0.15 13.51
CA LYS A 45 9.91 0.92 13.19
C LYS A 45 10.60 0.46 11.91
N GLU A 46 10.35 -0.76 11.49
CA GLU A 46 10.92 -1.38 10.30
C GLU A 46 9.86 -2.20 9.59
N ASN A 47 9.81 -2.13 8.27
CA ASN A 47 8.96 -2.96 7.44
C ASN A 47 9.70 -3.41 6.16
N LEU A 48 9.19 -4.43 5.51
CA LEU A 48 9.75 -4.91 4.25
C LEU A 48 9.40 -3.96 3.09
N ALA A 49 8.18 -3.46 3.09
CA ALA A 49 7.68 -2.50 2.10
C ALA A 49 6.46 -1.75 2.63
N SER A 50 6.23 -0.55 2.10
CA SER A 50 4.98 0.20 2.21
C SER A 50 4.29 0.23 0.85
N ILE A 51 2.99 0.00 0.82
CA ILE A 51 2.19 0.05 -0.41
C ILE A 51 1.23 1.21 -0.28
N VAL A 52 1.30 2.15 -1.22
CA VAL A 52 0.37 3.27 -1.35
C VAL A 52 -0.60 2.93 -2.46
N THR A 53 -1.81 2.55 -2.10
CA THR A 53 -2.91 2.31 -3.03
C THR A 53 -3.48 3.62 -3.57
N ALA A 54 -4.50 3.58 -4.44
CA ALA A 54 -5.13 4.79 -4.97
C ALA A 54 -5.64 5.70 -3.85
N ILE A 55 -5.28 6.98 -3.91
CA ILE A 55 -5.72 8.01 -2.97
C ILE A 55 -6.76 8.89 -3.64
N GLY A 56 -7.88 9.09 -2.97
CA GLY A 56 -8.96 9.98 -3.37
C GLY A 56 -9.48 10.79 -2.19
N PHE A 57 -10.54 11.56 -2.42
CA PHE A 57 -11.25 12.26 -1.37
C PHE A 57 -12.02 11.26 -0.51
N ASP A 58 -11.48 10.99 0.68
CA ASP A 58 -12.04 10.09 1.67
C ASP A 58 -11.70 10.60 3.08
N HIS A 59 -12.50 10.18 4.07
CA HIS A 59 -12.28 10.52 5.48
C HIS A 59 -12.25 12.03 5.78
N LEU A 60 -12.92 12.85 5.00
CA LEU A 60 -12.91 14.32 5.15
C LEU A 60 -13.42 14.76 6.52
N ASP A 61 -14.38 14.04 7.10
CA ASP A 61 -14.95 14.34 8.43
C ASP A 61 -13.93 14.28 9.56
N TRP A 62 -12.76 13.70 9.31
CA TRP A 62 -11.66 13.62 10.28
C TRP A 62 -10.64 14.76 10.12
N LEU A 63 -10.86 15.65 9.15
CA LEU A 63 -10.02 16.80 8.91
C LEU A 63 -10.81 18.10 9.19
N PRO A 64 -10.14 19.14 9.73
CA PRO A 64 -10.75 20.45 9.81
C PRO A 64 -11.24 20.92 8.43
N GLU A 65 -12.36 21.64 8.38
CA GLU A 65 -12.97 22.09 7.10
C GLU A 65 -11.97 22.80 6.17
N ASN A 66 -11.09 23.62 6.74
CA ASN A 66 -10.07 24.36 6.00
C ASN A 66 -8.86 23.48 5.56
N GLU A 67 -8.80 22.23 5.97
CA GLU A 67 -7.76 21.25 5.61
C GLU A 67 -8.29 20.07 4.77
N GLN A 68 -9.55 20.13 4.35
CA GLN A 68 -10.20 19.07 3.53
C GLN A 68 -9.75 19.13 2.07
N THR A 69 -8.45 18.94 1.84
CA THR A 69 -7.81 18.98 0.53
C THR A 69 -7.12 17.66 0.20
N ILE A 70 -6.90 17.39 -1.10
CA ILE A 70 -6.21 16.18 -1.53
C ILE A 70 -4.76 16.16 -1.05
N GLU A 71 -4.10 17.31 -1.00
CA GLU A 71 -2.74 17.46 -0.49
C GLU A 71 -2.65 17.03 0.97
N LYS A 72 -3.64 17.44 1.78
CA LYS A 72 -3.69 17.07 3.20
C LYS A 72 -3.90 15.57 3.37
N ILE A 73 -4.84 14.98 2.63
CA ILE A 73 -5.08 13.53 2.65
C ILE A 73 -3.81 12.77 2.26
N VAL A 74 -3.14 13.16 1.18
CA VAL A 74 -1.89 12.55 0.75
C VAL A 74 -0.82 12.70 1.83
N PHE A 75 -0.69 13.88 2.44
CA PHE A 75 0.25 14.10 3.55
C PHE A 75 -0.02 13.16 4.72
N GLU A 76 -1.26 13.04 5.17
CA GLU A 76 -1.62 12.17 6.31
C GLU A 76 -1.37 10.68 6.00
N LYS A 77 -1.50 10.28 4.74
CA LYS A 77 -1.28 8.89 4.31
C LYS A 77 0.20 8.56 4.02
N THR A 78 1.04 9.52 3.70
CA THR A 78 2.39 9.24 3.17
C THR A 78 3.56 9.85 3.95
N SER A 79 3.34 10.88 4.79
CA SER A 79 4.43 11.63 5.45
C SER A 79 5.22 10.82 6.48
N SER A 80 4.68 9.73 6.98
CA SER A 80 5.33 8.87 7.99
C SER A 80 5.76 7.50 7.46
N LEU A 81 5.79 7.31 6.14
CA LEU A 81 6.26 6.07 5.54
C LEU A 81 7.73 5.80 5.91
N LEU A 82 8.02 4.56 6.27
CA LEU A 82 9.35 4.14 6.68
C LEU A 82 10.35 4.13 5.52
N ASN A 83 11.65 4.18 5.86
CA ASN A 83 12.75 4.07 4.90
C ASN A 83 12.93 2.61 4.44
N SER A 84 11.96 2.10 3.73
CA SER A 84 11.94 0.76 3.14
C SER A 84 11.67 0.85 1.63
N LYS A 85 11.17 -0.19 1.01
CA LYS A 85 10.66 -0.11 -0.37
C LYS A 85 9.27 0.53 -0.35
N ILE A 86 9.02 1.54 -1.17
CA ILE A 86 7.70 2.18 -1.30
C ILE A 86 7.15 1.88 -2.69
N ILE A 87 6.05 1.15 -2.73
CA ILE A 87 5.32 0.84 -3.95
C ILE A 87 4.14 1.79 -4.06
N ILE A 88 4.05 2.52 -5.17
CA ILE A 88 2.96 3.45 -5.46
C ILE A 88 2.13 2.84 -6.57
N SER A 89 0.90 2.45 -6.24
CA SER A 89 -0.09 1.93 -7.19
C SER A 89 -0.57 3.03 -8.14
N ASN A 90 -1.34 2.65 -9.14
CA ASN A 90 -1.99 3.60 -10.04
C ASN A 90 -2.79 4.64 -9.22
N GLN A 91 -2.66 5.89 -9.62
CA GLN A 91 -3.40 7.01 -9.04
C GLN A 91 -4.37 7.57 -10.07
N ASN A 92 -5.55 7.97 -9.64
CA ASN A 92 -6.58 8.50 -10.54
C ASN A 92 -6.20 9.84 -11.20
N SER A 93 -5.12 10.48 -10.73
CA SER A 93 -4.67 11.80 -11.18
C SER A 93 -3.14 11.89 -11.13
N SER A 94 -2.56 12.49 -12.17
CA SER A 94 -1.13 12.84 -12.19
C SER A 94 -0.76 13.85 -11.11
N GLU A 95 -1.69 14.69 -10.69
CA GLU A 95 -1.52 15.62 -9.57
C GLU A 95 -1.26 14.86 -8.27
N VAL A 96 -2.09 13.87 -7.94
CA VAL A 96 -1.92 13.05 -6.74
C VAL A 96 -0.56 12.36 -6.72
N ILE A 97 -0.11 11.80 -7.84
CA ILE A 97 1.21 11.15 -7.92
C ILE A 97 2.34 12.17 -7.65
N ASN A 98 2.23 13.39 -8.16
CA ASN A 98 3.23 14.44 -7.92
C ASN A 98 3.27 14.87 -6.45
N ILE A 99 2.11 15.00 -5.81
CA ILE A 99 2.02 15.32 -4.36
C ILE A 99 2.65 14.19 -3.55
N ILE A 100 2.36 12.93 -3.85
CA ILE A 100 2.98 11.77 -3.19
C ILE A 100 4.49 11.83 -3.32
N LYS A 101 5.02 12.00 -4.56
CA LYS A 101 6.46 12.08 -4.82
C LYS A 101 7.13 13.19 -4.02
N ASN A 102 6.50 14.36 -3.94
CA ASN A 102 7.01 15.49 -3.18
C ASN A 102 7.07 15.17 -1.68
N ASN A 103 6.00 14.60 -1.12
CA ASN A 103 5.94 14.24 0.31
C ASN A 103 7.02 13.23 0.71
N ILE A 104 7.31 12.27 -0.15
CA ILE A 104 8.32 11.24 0.12
C ILE A 104 9.70 11.55 -0.49
N SER A 105 9.91 12.75 -0.99
CA SER A 105 11.17 13.13 -1.66
C SER A 105 12.40 12.97 -0.76
N ASN A 106 12.27 13.34 0.51
CA ASN A 106 13.33 13.25 1.51
C ASN A 106 13.48 11.83 2.12
N ASN A 107 12.57 10.90 1.80
CA ASN A 107 12.66 9.53 2.24
C ASN A 107 13.70 8.80 1.37
N SER A 108 14.71 8.19 1.99
CA SER A 108 15.80 7.50 1.29
C SER A 108 15.42 6.15 0.68
N SER A 109 14.19 5.72 0.83
CA SER A 109 13.68 4.46 0.30
C SER A 109 13.75 4.38 -1.22
N LYS A 110 13.79 3.14 -1.73
CA LYS A 110 13.56 2.87 -3.15
C LYS A 110 12.06 3.03 -3.44
N LYS A 111 11.73 3.93 -4.37
CA LYS A 111 10.36 4.13 -4.88
C LYS A 111 10.16 3.26 -6.11
N ILE A 112 9.02 2.58 -6.19
CA ILE A 112 8.59 1.74 -7.32
C ILE A 112 7.20 2.23 -7.72
N ILE A 113 7.09 2.87 -8.88
CA ILE A 113 5.95 3.70 -9.24
C ILE A 113 5.24 3.12 -10.46
N TYR A 114 3.92 3.02 -10.38
CA TYR A 114 3.08 2.61 -11.50
C TYR A 114 3.27 3.52 -12.71
N ASN A 115 3.30 2.95 -13.91
CA ASN A 115 3.62 3.58 -15.20
C ASN A 115 5.07 4.12 -15.34
N GLU A 116 5.92 3.97 -14.33
CA GLU A 116 7.34 4.31 -14.40
C GLU A 116 8.21 3.07 -14.27
N ASP A 117 7.93 2.22 -13.27
CA ASP A 117 8.70 1.02 -12.95
C ASP A 117 7.93 -0.28 -13.26
N PHE A 118 6.62 -0.22 -13.26
CA PHE A 118 5.74 -1.34 -13.59
C PHE A 118 4.40 -0.84 -14.14
N SER A 119 3.72 -1.72 -14.87
CA SER A 119 2.38 -1.45 -15.41
C SER A 119 1.53 -2.72 -15.43
N CYS A 120 0.23 -2.55 -15.55
CA CYS A 120 -0.70 -3.65 -15.78
C CYS A 120 -1.83 -3.20 -16.70
N SER A 121 -2.22 -4.07 -17.62
CA SER A 121 -3.32 -3.80 -18.55
C SER A 121 -4.18 -5.04 -18.72
N GLU A 122 -5.47 -4.85 -18.99
CA GLU A 122 -6.38 -5.93 -19.39
C GLU A 122 -6.44 -5.99 -20.92
N ASN A 123 -6.43 -7.22 -21.45
CA ASN A 123 -6.64 -7.44 -22.87
C ASN A 123 -8.10 -7.82 -23.18
N GLU A 124 -8.47 -7.83 -24.48
CA GLU A 124 -9.83 -8.15 -24.97
C GLU A 124 -10.34 -9.55 -24.56
N ASN A 125 -9.45 -10.47 -24.19
CA ASN A 125 -9.78 -11.83 -23.78
C ASN A 125 -9.94 -11.99 -22.25
N GLY A 126 -9.95 -10.89 -21.48
CA GLY A 126 -10.11 -10.92 -20.04
C GLY A 126 -8.90 -11.46 -19.26
N PHE A 127 -7.72 -11.41 -19.87
CA PHE A 127 -6.45 -11.63 -19.16
C PHE A 127 -5.81 -10.30 -18.82
N ILE A 128 -5.09 -10.25 -17.71
CA ILE A 128 -4.22 -9.12 -17.39
C ILE A 128 -2.78 -9.43 -17.79
N TYR A 129 -2.08 -8.39 -18.19
CA TYR A 129 -0.66 -8.43 -18.52
C TYR A 129 0.08 -7.44 -17.64
N TYR A 130 0.85 -7.98 -16.69
CA TYR A 130 1.74 -7.21 -15.83
C TYR A 130 3.12 -7.15 -16.47
N GLU A 131 3.78 -5.99 -16.40
CA GLU A 131 5.13 -5.78 -16.92
C GLU A 131 5.95 -4.91 -15.97
N ASP A 132 7.21 -5.28 -15.78
CA ASP A 132 8.24 -4.49 -15.13
C ASP A 132 9.62 -4.77 -15.77
N LYS A 133 10.69 -4.20 -15.22
CA LYS A 133 12.05 -4.40 -15.75
C LYS A 133 12.57 -5.85 -15.69
N ILE A 134 11.93 -6.73 -14.92
CA ILE A 134 12.28 -8.14 -14.84
C ILE A 134 11.65 -8.91 -16.03
N GLY A 135 10.50 -8.43 -16.53
CA GLY A 135 9.77 -9.00 -17.65
C GLY A 135 8.27 -9.06 -17.41
N GLY A 136 7.53 -9.40 -18.46
CA GLY A 136 6.07 -9.49 -18.45
C GLY A 136 5.54 -10.82 -17.93
N ILE A 137 4.36 -10.79 -17.30
CA ILE A 137 3.59 -11.97 -16.91
C ILE A 137 2.15 -11.84 -17.41
N LYS A 138 1.67 -12.88 -18.07
CA LYS A 138 0.25 -13.02 -18.40
C LYS A 138 -0.47 -13.77 -17.28
N LEU A 139 -1.54 -13.19 -16.76
CA LEU A 139 -2.27 -13.68 -15.61
C LEU A 139 -3.78 -13.73 -15.90
N PRO A 140 -4.55 -14.59 -15.20
CA PRO A 140 -6.00 -14.50 -15.24
C PRO A 140 -6.46 -13.17 -14.64
N LYS A 141 -7.67 -12.76 -14.97
CA LYS A 141 -8.32 -11.63 -14.28
C LYS A 141 -8.56 -11.99 -12.81
N PRO A 142 -8.39 -11.05 -11.88
CA PRO A 142 -8.68 -11.29 -10.46
C PRO A 142 -10.11 -11.76 -10.26
N ASN A 143 -10.31 -12.72 -9.35
CA ASN A 143 -11.63 -13.21 -8.97
C ASN A 143 -12.44 -12.20 -8.13
N ILE A 144 -11.84 -11.10 -7.70
CA ILE A 144 -12.46 -10.03 -6.92
C ILE A 144 -13.06 -9.00 -7.87
N LEU A 145 -14.30 -8.57 -7.60
CA LEU A 145 -15.02 -7.61 -8.44
C LEU A 145 -14.42 -6.20 -8.33
N GLY A 146 -14.38 -5.49 -9.46
CA GLY A 146 -13.97 -4.09 -9.57
C GLY A 146 -12.77 -3.91 -10.51
N GLU A 147 -12.85 -2.93 -11.39
CA GLU A 147 -11.78 -2.61 -12.36
C GLU A 147 -10.47 -2.21 -11.67
N PHE A 148 -10.57 -1.50 -10.54
CA PHE A 148 -9.41 -1.11 -9.72
C PHE A 148 -8.64 -2.29 -9.11
N GLN A 149 -9.19 -3.49 -9.12
CA GLN A 149 -8.48 -4.68 -8.62
C GLN A 149 -7.26 -5.05 -9.48
N ILE A 150 -7.26 -4.65 -10.75
CA ILE A 150 -6.09 -4.82 -11.63
C ILE A 150 -4.91 -4.01 -11.09
N ASP A 151 -5.14 -2.78 -10.64
CA ASP A 151 -4.12 -1.93 -10.06
C ASP A 151 -3.64 -2.46 -8.70
N ASN A 152 -4.54 -3.00 -7.90
CA ASN A 152 -4.19 -3.63 -6.63
C ASN A 152 -3.33 -4.89 -6.83
N VAL A 153 -3.69 -5.73 -7.80
CA VAL A 153 -2.88 -6.90 -8.18
C VAL A 153 -1.51 -6.46 -8.71
N ALA A 154 -1.47 -5.43 -9.54
CA ALA A 154 -0.20 -4.90 -10.06
C ALA A 154 0.72 -4.42 -8.92
N ALA A 155 0.18 -3.69 -7.94
CA ALA A 155 0.94 -3.25 -6.77
C ALA A 155 1.42 -4.42 -5.91
N ALA A 156 0.60 -5.45 -5.73
CA ALA A 156 0.99 -6.67 -5.01
C ALA A 156 2.14 -7.40 -5.72
N ILE A 157 2.06 -7.59 -7.05
CA ILE A 157 3.12 -8.22 -7.83
C ILE A 157 4.40 -7.38 -7.80
N ALA A 158 4.29 -6.06 -7.98
CA ALA A 158 5.44 -5.16 -7.89
C ALA A 158 6.12 -5.24 -6.52
N THR A 159 5.32 -5.36 -5.45
CA THR A 159 5.85 -5.56 -4.09
C THR A 159 6.62 -6.86 -4.01
N LEU A 160 6.01 -7.97 -4.37
CA LEU A 160 6.61 -9.30 -4.29
C LEU A 160 7.89 -9.42 -5.11
N ARG A 161 7.94 -8.85 -6.32
CA ARG A 161 9.12 -8.87 -7.19
C ARG A 161 10.25 -7.95 -6.73
N ASN A 162 9.96 -6.98 -5.89
CA ASN A 162 10.97 -6.10 -5.29
C ASN A 162 11.40 -6.54 -3.89
N LEU A 163 10.77 -7.54 -3.29
CA LEU A 163 11.23 -8.19 -2.06
C LEU A 163 12.17 -9.36 -2.41
N ASP A 164 13.05 -9.70 -1.47
CA ASP A 164 14.06 -10.75 -1.67
C ASP A 164 13.48 -12.16 -1.46
N PHE A 165 12.23 -12.38 -1.94
CA PHE A 165 11.57 -13.67 -1.92
C PHE A 165 11.73 -14.41 -3.24
N GLN A 166 11.93 -15.71 -3.17
CA GLN A 166 11.93 -16.58 -4.36
C GLN A 166 10.49 -16.91 -4.76
N ILE A 167 9.82 -15.97 -5.47
CA ILE A 167 8.46 -16.14 -5.94
C ILE A 167 8.47 -16.49 -7.43
N GLN A 168 7.89 -17.65 -7.75
CA GLN A 168 7.71 -18.10 -9.11
C GLN A 168 6.37 -17.60 -9.68
N GLU A 169 6.27 -17.50 -11.00
CA GLU A 169 5.03 -17.09 -11.69
C GLU A 169 3.81 -17.93 -11.27
N ASP A 170 4.00 -19.24 -11.08
CA ASP A 170 2.90 -20.12 -10.67
C ASP A 170 2.36 -19.79 -9.28
N HIS A 171 3.20 -19.24 -8.37
CA HIS A 171 2.72 -18.75 -7.07
C HIS A 171 1.85 -17.51 -7.25
N ILE A 172 2.27 -16.59 -8.13
CA ILE A 172 1.50 -15.38 -8.46
C ILE A 172 0.15 -15.76 -9.09
N LYS A 173 0.16 -16.66 -10.10
CA LYS A 173 -1.07 -17.11 -10.77
C LYS A 173 -2.08 -17.78 -9.83
N LYS A 174 -1.61 -18.47 -8.80
CA LYS A 174 -2.47 -19.11 -7.80
C LYS A 174 -3.01 -18.13 -6.74
N GLY A 175 -2.36 -16.98 -6.56
CA GLY A 175 -2.74 -15.96 -5.60
C GLY A 175 -3.78 -14.95 -6.12
N ILE A 176 -4.12 -14.99 -7.40
CA ILE A 176 -5.10 -14.12 -8.08
C ILE A 176 -6.43 -14.85 -8.29
#